data_a29d351c579ebdc95f00547d8503b880
#
_entry.id   a29d351c579ebdc95f00547d8503b880
#
_cell.length_a   1.000
_cell.length_b   1.000
_cell.length_c   1.000
_cell.angle_alpha   90.00
_cell.angle_beta   90.00
_cell.angle_gamma   90.00
#
_symmetry.space_group_name_H-M   'P 1'
#
loop_
_entity.id
_entity.type
_entity.pdbx_description
1 polymer ?
#
loop_
_entity_poly.entity_id
_entity_poly.type
_entity_poly.pdbx_seq_one_letter_code
_entity_poly.pdbx_strand_id
1 'polypeptide(L)'
;MEPQATEIVTPLSTCSAPRGRVRWILIFWMFVISAIAYLDRVNIAIAGHSIAQEFGLDNIRLGWVFSAFVFGYALFQAPGGRLADRFGPRKILTIGTIWWAVFTSLTALVSAGVAHALLTLIAVRFALGVGEAVVYPSSNRLVAAWIPTQERGLANGLIFSGVGAGAGMAPPLITFILVQYGWRWAFWISALMGLVVGALWYLLARDKPEEHSWVKPAELAHIKAGLPQSQVQKPLAWGTIFGSKNVLAISLSYFCYGYVAYIFFAWFFIYLSNVRGLDLKSSSYYGMLPFIAMAICSPLGGWVSDVLGKRFGKRIARCGIAAASILLSAVFLAMGPVAHDARIASIVLAGGAGALYLSQSAFWSVTSDIAGRSAGSVSGVMNMGNQMGGVVTASLTPFLAKHFGWGVPFYVAAAISVVGALAWLAVDPSKNLTNED
;
A
#
# COMPACT_ATOMS: atom_id res chain seq x y z
N MET A 1 11.11 -70.57 -11.36
CA MET A 1 11.39 -69.27 -12.00
C MET A 1 10.05 -68.69 -12.43
N GLU A 2 9.45 -67.88 -11.56
CA GLU A 2 8.22 -67.11 -11.88
C GLU A 2 8.63 -65.76 -12.48
N PRO A 3 7.91 -65.29 -13.52
CA PRO A 3 8.23 -64.01 -14.09
C PRO A 3 7.62 -62.88 -13.23
N GLN A 4 8.46 -61.95 -12.78
CA GLN A 4 8.06 -60.71 -12.12
C GLN A 4 7.24 -59.86 -13.10
N ALA A 5 5.99 -59.58 -12.72
CA ALA A 5 5.13 -58.60 -13.42
C ALA A 5 5.68 -57.19 -13.21
N THR A 6 6.12 -56.54 -14.28
CA THR A 6 6.51 -55.13 -14.31
C THR A 6 5.26 -54.29 -14.24
N GLU A 7 4.99 -53.65 -13.10
CA GLU A 7 3.94 -52.64 -12.99
C GLU A 7 4.28 -51.44 -13.92
N ILE A 8 3.49 -51.29 -14.96
CA ILE A 8 3.52 -50.10 -15.83
C ILE A 8 2.89 -48.96 -15.04
N VAL A 9 3.70 -48.11 -14.45
CA VAL A 9 3.25 -46.83 -13.89
C VAL A 9 2.82 -45.94 -15.05
N THR A 10 1.53 -45.91 -15.30
CA THR A 10 0.91 -44.95 -16.23
C THR A 10 1.16 -43.54 -15.72
N PRO A 11 1.75 -42.62 -16.52
CA PRO A 11 1.91 -41.24 -16.09
C PRO A 11 0.51 -40.63 -15.92
N LEU A 12 0.21 -40.15 -14.71
CA LEU A 12 -1.00 -39.42 -14.39
C LEU A 12 -1.16 -38.28 -15.41
N SER A 13 -2.13 -38.42 -16.29
CA SER A 13 -2.56 -37.40 -17.24
C SER A 13 -2.79 -36.11 -16.46
N THR A 14 -2.01 -35.06 -16.76
CA THR A 14 -2.19 -33.71 -16.28
C THR A 14 -3.49 -33.13 -16.89
N CYS A 15 -4.62 -33.62 -16.42
CA CYS A 15 -5.90 -33.00 -16.68
C CYS A 15 -5.87 -31.64 -15.94
N SER A 16 -5.63 -30.56 -16.66
CA SER A 16 -5.71 -29.21 -16.11
C SER A 16 -7.18 -28.90 -15.80
N ALA A 17 -7.65 -29.36 -14.64
CA ALA A 17 -8.96 -28.98 -14.14
C ALA A 17 -9.01 -27.44 -14.09
N PRO A 18 -10.15 -26.80 -14.47
CA PRO A 18 -10.27 -25.35 -14.46
C PRO A 18 -9.97 -24.86 -13.06
N ARG A 19 -8.87 -24.10 -12.93
CA ARG A 19 -8.41 -23.53 -11.67
C ARG A 19 -9.51 -22.62 -11.13
N GLY A 20 -10.01 -22.92 -9.92
CA GLY A 20 -10.95 -22.05 -9.23
C GLY A 20 -10.38 -20.63 -9.12
N ARG A 21 -11.25 -19.62 -9.01
CA ARG A 21 -10.89 -18.19 -9.03
C ARG A 21 -11.20 -17.48 -7.74
N VAL A 22 -11.60 -18.19 -6.68
CA VAL A 22 -12.04 -17.56 -5.42
C VAL A 22 -10.94 -16.70 -4.79
N ARG A 23 -9.69 -17.17 -4.80
CA ARG A 23 -8.55 -16.39 -4.32
C ARG A 23 -8.40 -15.04 -5.03
N TRP A 24 -8.67 -15.01 -6.35
CA TRP A 24 -8.59 -13.77 -7.14
C TRP A 24 -9.77 -12.83 -6.91
N ILE A 25 -10.95 -13.37 -6.55
CA ILE A 25 -12.10 -12.57 -6.10
C ILE A 25 -11.75 -11.83 -4.81
N LEU A 26 -11.08 -12.51 -3.86
CA LEU A 26 -10.63 -11.87 -2.62
C LEU A 26 -9.56 -10.79 -2.91
N ILE A 27 -8.63 -11.04 -3.83
CA ILE A 27 -7.63 -10.04 -4.24
C ILE A 27 -8.29 -8.83 -4.91
N PHE A 28 -9.26 -9.04 -5.81
CA PHE A 28 -10.04 -7.96 -6.40
C PHE A 28 -10.77 -7.14 -5.34
N TRP A 29 -11.34 -7.81 -4.32
CA TRP A 29 -11.99 -7.09 -3.23
C TRP A 29 -11.00 -6.26 -2.39
N MET A 30 -9.81 -6.77 -2.18
CA MET A 30 -8.72 -6.01 -1.54
C MET A 30 -8.29 -4.80 -2.39
N PHE A 31 -8.25 -4.92 -3.72
CA PHE A 31 -8.07 -3.80 -4.64
C PHE A 31 -9.15 -2.73 -4.44
N VAL A 32 -10.43 -3.13 -4.36
CA VAL A 32 -11.55 -2.20 -4.15
C VAL A 32 -11.42 -1.49 -2.80
N ILE A 33 -11.13 -2.22 -1.72
CA ILE A 33 -10.89 -1.64 -0.39
C ILE A 33 -9.72 -0.63 -0.46
N SER A 34 -8.63 -0.99 -1.12
CA SER A 34 -7.46 -0.12 -1.30
C SER A 34 -7.80 1.15 -2.07
N ALA A 35 -8.60 1.04 -3.14
CA ALA A 35 -9.03 2.19 -3.94
C ALA A 35 -9.92 3.15 -3.13
N ILE A 36 -10.87 2.62 -2.37
CA ILE A 36 -11.75 3.44 -1.54
C ILE A 36 -10.98 4.07 -0.38
N ALA A 37 -10.05 3.37 0.25
CA ALA A 37 -9.20 3.90 1.31
C ALA A 37 -8.39 5.11 0.82
N TYR A 38 -7.80 5.04 -0.38
CA TYR A 38 -7.03 6.16 -0.94
C TYR A 38 -7.91 7.28 -1.48
N LEU A 39 -9.10 6.97 -1.98
CA LEU A 39 -10.10 7.98 -2.31
C LEU A 39 -10.48 8.80 -1.06
N ASP A 40 -10.79 8.14 0.06
CA ASP A 40 -11.13 8.80 1.33
C ASP A 40 -9.94 9.60 1.91
N ARG A 41 -8.72 9.07 1.76
CA ARG A 41 -7.50 9.74 2.21
C ARG A 41 -7.25 11.05 1.46
N VAL A 42 -7.53 11.10 0.15
CA VAL A 42 -7.40 12.31 -0.68
C VAL A 42 -8.57 13.26 -0.47
N ASN A 43 -9.75 12.77 -0.07
CA ASN A 43 -10.97 13.55 0.16
C ASN A 43 -10.70 14.79 1.02
N ILE A 44 -10.04 14.64 2.17
CA ILE A 44 -9.78 15.76 3.08
C ILE A 44 -8.84 16.81 2.48
N ALA A 45 -7.93 16.43 1.61
CA ALA A 45 -7.04 17.39 0.95
C ALA A 45 -7.82 18.28 -0.01
N ILE A 46 -8.79 17.73 -0.74
CA ILE A 46 -9.66 18.46 -1.66
C ILE A 46 -10.67 19.32 -0.90
N ALA A 47 -11.28 18.79 0.16
CA ALA A 47 -12.21 19.50 1.02
C ALA A 47 -11.54 20.53 1.94
N GLY A 48 -10.21 20.50 2.05
CA GLY A 48 -9.44 21.27 3.03
C GLY A 48 -9.67 22.77 2.98
N HIS A 49 -9.83 23.35 1.79
CA HIS A 49 -10.13 24.79 1.65
C HIS A 49 -11.49 25.14 2.26
N SER A 50 -12.52 24.37 1.98
CA SER A 50 -13.87 24.59 2.54
C SER A 50 -13.90 24.38 4.05
N ILE A 51 -13.17 23.40 4.55
CA ILE A 51 -13.02 23.14 5.99
C ILE A 51 -12.27 24.31 6.64
N ALA A 52 -11.17 24.78 6.06
CA ALA A 52 -10.41 25.92 6.58
C ALA A 52 -11.24 27.18 6.67
N GLN A 53 -12.05 27.48 5.65
CA GLN A 53 -12.97 28.64 5.65
C GLN A 53 -14.03 28.53 6.74
N GLU A 54 -14.69 27.38 6.88
CA GLU A 54 -15.77 27.21 7.85
C GLU A 54 -15.28 27.26 9.30
N PHE A 55 -14.10 26.66 9.57
CA PHE A 55 -13.54 26.58 10.93
C PHE A 55 -12.58 27.74 11.26
N GLY A 56 -12.35 28.68 10.35
CA GLY A 56 -11.39 29.79 10.54
C GLY A 56 -9.94 29.28 10.75
N LEU A 57 -9.54 28.22 10.07
CA LEU A 57 -8.22 27.60 10.21
C LEU A 57 -7.24 28.24 9.23
N ASP A 58 -6.05 28.51 9.71
CA ASP A 58 -4.89 28.77 8.86
C ASP A 58 -4.30 27.46 8.31
N ASN A 59 -3.37 27.56 7.36
CA ASN A 59 -2.74 26.40 6.73
C ASN A 59 -1.96 25.53 7.73
N ILE A 60 -1.44 26.11 8.81
CA ILE A 60 -0.69 25.37 9.84
C ILE A 60 -1.64 24.48 10.63
N ARG A 61 -2.77 25.03 11.08
CA ARG A 61 -3.80 24.29 11.84
C ARG A 61 -4.46 23.21 11.00
N LEU A 62 -4.72 23.51 9.71
CA LEU A 62 -5.20 22.50 8.76
C LEU A 62 -4.17 21.37 8.57
N GLY A 63 -2.91 21.71 8.52
CA GLY A 63 -1.80 20.74 8.50
C GLY A 63 -1.79 19.81 9.72
N TRP A 64 -2.14 20.33 10.92
CA TRP A 64 -2.27 19.49 12.11
C TRP A 64 -3.40 18.45 11.98
N VAL A 65 -4.53 18.85 11.38
CA VAL A 65 -5.66 17.94 11.11
C VAL A 65 -5.23 16.81 10.17
N PHE A 66 -4.47 17.13 9.11
CA PHE A 66 -3.95 16.13 8.16
C PHE A 66 -2.93 15.21 8.82
N SER A 67 -1.98 15.79 9.56
CA SER A 67 -0.92 15.05 10.24
C SER A 67 -1.47 14.09 11.31
N ALA A 68 -2.55 14.44 11.98
CA ALA A 68 -3.17 13.61 13.01
C ALA A 68 -3.59 12.24 12.46
N PHE A 69 -4.16 12.20 11.25
CA PHE A 69 -4.50 10.96 10.58
C PHE A 69 -3.26 10.10 10.31
N VAL A 70 -2.23 10.69 9.69
CA VAL A 70 -1.00 9.96 9.34
C VAL A 70 -0.31 9.44 10.60
N PHE A 71 -0.33 10.21 11.67
CA PHE A 71 0.26 9.82 12.94
C PHE A 71 -0.45 8.62 13.58
N GLY A 72 -1.81 8.67 13.66
CA GLY A 72 -2.60 7.54 14.15
C GLY A 72 -2.40 6.30 13.28
N TYR A 73 -2.41 6.47 11.97
CA TYR A 73 -2.17 5.41 11.01
C TYR A 73 -0.77 4.77 11.16
N ALA A 74 0.29 5.58 11.30
CA ALA A 74 1.65 5.09 11.47
C ALA A 74 1.82 4.26 12.76
N LEU A 75 1.34 4.79 13.89
CA LEU A 75 1.50 4.15 15.20
C LEU A 75 0.80 2.77 15.28
N PHE A 76 -0.34 2.63 14.61
CA PHE A 76 -1.17 1.44 14.75
C PHE A 76 -0.99 0.39 13.64
N GLN A 77 -0.04 0.59 12.70
CA GLN A 77 0.28 -0.40 11.67
C GLN A 77 0.75 -1.74 12.26
N ALA A 78 1.75 -1.71 13.13
CA ALA A 78 2.29 -2.93 13.74
C ALA A 78 1.31 -3.57 14.75
N PRO A 79 0.67 -2.83 15.67
CA PRO A 79 -0.42 -3.38 16.49
C PRO A 79 -1.57 -3.97 15.66
N GLY A 80 -2.00 -3.27 14.60
CA GLY A 80 -3.05 -3.73 13.68
C GLY A 80 -2.69 -5.03 12.98
N GLY A 81 -1.43 -5.15 12.53
CA GLY A 81 -0.90 -6.39 11.96
C GLY A 81 -0.92 -7.55 12.95
N ARG A 82 -0.56 -7.30 14.21
CA ARG A 82 -0.63 -8.30 15.28
C ARG A 82 -2.05 -8.77 15.56
N LEU A 83 -3.02 -7.84 15.53
CA LEU A 83 -4.43 -8.17 15.67
C LEU A 83 -4.90 -9.05 14.51
N ALA A 84 -4.51 -8.73 13.27
CA ALA A 84 -4.84 -9.54 12.09
C ALA A 84 -4.24 -10.96 12.16
N ASP A 85 -3.00 -11.09 12.65
CA ASP A 85 -2.37 -12.39 12.83
C ASP A 85 -3.06 -13.24 13.89
N ARG A 86 -3.56 -12.60 14.97
CA ARG A 86 -4.18 -13.27 16.11
C ARG A 86 -5.65 -13.64 15.87
N PHE A 87 -6.43 -12.70 15.33
CA PHE A 87 -7.89 -12.81 15.25
C PHE A 87 -8.40 -13.08 13.84
N GLY A 88 -7.50 -13.12 12.85
CA GLY A 88 -7.80 -13.34 11.44
C GLY A 88 -8.07 -12.04 10.65
N PRO A 89 -7.65 -11.99 9.39
CA PRO A 89 -7.81 -10.82 8.53
C PRO A 89 -9.28 -10.47 8.25
N ARG A 90 -10.17 -11.46 8.17
CA ARG A 90 -11.61 -11.24 7.93
C ARG A 90 -12.22 -10.33 8.98
N LYS A 91 -12.07 -10.68 10.26
CA LYS A 91 -12.66 -9.94 11.38
C LYS A 91 -12.02 -8.57 11.56
N ILE A 92 -10.69 -8.51 11.56
CA ILE A 92 -9.95 -7.28 11.84
C ILE A 92 -10.18 -6.25 10.75
N LEU A 93 -10.18 -6.64 9.48
CA LEU A 93 -10.47 -5.72 8.39
C LEU A 93 -11.92 -5.23 8.41
N THR A 94 -12.88 -6.10 8.76
CA THR A 94 -14.28 -5.68 8.93
C THR A 94 -14.43 -4.66 10.06
N ILE A 95 -13.81 -4.90 11.21
CA ILE A 95 -13.81 -3.92 12.31
C ILE A 95 -13.15 -2.62 11.87
N GLY A 96 -12.02 -2.69 11.16
CA GLY A 96 -11.32 -1.52 10.63
C GLY A 96 -12.17 -0.72 9.65
N THR A 97 -12.90 -1.36 8.75
CA THR A 97 -13.78 -0.66 7.79
C THR A 97 -15.00 -0.03 8.45
N ILE A 98 -15.60 -0.67 9.46
CA ILE A 98 -16.68 -0.07 10.26
C ILE A 98 -16.14 1.13 11.04
N TRP A 99 -15.00 0.98 11.71
CA TRP A 99 -14.34 2.04 12.44
C TRP A 99 -14.04 3.23 11.53
N TRP A 100 -13.42 2.96 10.37
CA TRP A 100 -13.17 3.96 9.37
C TRP A 100 -14.45 4.69 8.94
N ALA A 101 -15.53 3.97 8.58
CA ALA A 101 -16.81 4.59 8.20
C ALA A 101 -17.38 5.48 9.30
N VAL A 102 -17.33 5.06 10.57
CA VAL A 102 -17.77 5.84 11.73
C VAL A 102 -16.97 7.15 11.84
N PHE A 103 -15.65 7.09 11.83
CA PHE A 103 -14.81 8.28 12.03
C PHE A 103 -14.77 9.20 10.79
N THR A 104 -14.95 8.67 9.59
CA THR A 104 -15.19 9.47 8.38
C THR A 104 -16.52 10.23 8.50
N SER A 105 -17.60 9.57 8.96
CA SER A 105 -18.89 10.21 9.25
C SER A 105 -18.77 11.27 10.35
N LEU A 106 -18.04 10.97 11.42
CA LEU A 106 -17.80 11.94 12.50
C LEU A 106 -17.04 13.17 12.03
N THR A 107 -16.14 13.04 11.05
CA THR A 107 -15.47 14.19 10.44
C THR A 107 -16.50 15.15 9.81
N ALA A 108 -17.54 14.64 9.16
CA ALA A 108 -18.62 15.44 8.58
C ALA A 108 -19.55 16.07 9.64
N LEU A 109 -19.66 15.46 10.82
CA LEU A 109 -20.55 15.94 11.90
C LEU A 109 -19.91 17.03 12.77
N VAL A 110 -18.59 17.21 12.75
CA VAL A 110 -17.95 18.29 13.51
C VAL A 110 -18.44 19.62 12.97
N SER A 111 -18.90 20.49 13.88
CA SER A 111 -19.34 21.84 13.57
C SER A 111 -18.37 22.89 14.13
N ALA A 112 -18.19 23.98 13.42
CA ALA A 112 -17.35 25.10 13.86
C ALA A 112 -17.83 25.73 15.20
N GLY A 113 -19.13 25.59 15.52
CA GLY A 113 -19.71 26.09 16.77
C GLY A 113 -19.42 25.23 18.03
N VAL A 114 -18.80 24.06 17.86
CA VAL A 114 -18.44 23.19 19.00
C VAL A 114 -17.24 23.76 19.73
N ALA A 115 -17.29 23.79 21.07
CA ALA A 115 -16.12 24.15 21.86
C ALA A 115 -14.94 23.24 21.48
N HIS A 116 -13.77 23.84 21.23
CA HIS A 116 -12.57 23.13 20.79
C HIS A 116 -12.70 22.37 19.46
N ALA A 117 -13.44 22.90 18.48
CA ALA A 117 -13.70 22.25 17.17
C ALA A 117 -12.43 21.74 16.47
N LEU A 118 -11.31 22.50 16.52
CA LEU A 118 -10.03 22.05 15.98
C LEU A 118 -9.51 20.79 16.67
N LEU A 119 -9.54 20.76 18.02
CA LEU A 119 -9.08 19.59 18.78
C LEU A 119 -9.97 18.37 18.49
N THR A 120 -11.26 18.58 18.35
CA THR A 120 -12.23 17.53 17.96
C THR A 120 -11.91 16.98 16.58
N LEU A 121 -11.64 17.84 15.59
CA LEU A 121 -11.21 17.40 14.25
C LEU A 121 -9.91 16.61 14.32
N ILE A 122 -8.91 17.08 15.06
CA ILE A 122 -7.64 16.39 15.27
C ILE A 122 -7.87 15.00 15.88
N ALA A 123 -8.68 14.91 16.95
CA ALA A 123 -8.97 13.64 17.62
C ALA A 123 -9.70 12.65 16.71
N VAL A 124 -10.73 13.12 15.97
CA VAL A 124 -11.48 12.30 15.02
C VAL A 124 -10.58 11.79 13.90
N ARG A 125 -9.72 12.64 13.35
CA ARG A 125 -8.77 12.26 12.28
C ARG A 125 -7.70 11.28 12.78
N PHE A 126 -7.17 11.48 13.99
CA PHE A 126 -6.26 10.53 14.60
C PHE A 126 -6.93 9.16 14.77
N ALA A 127 -8.13 9.11 15.34
CA ALA A 127 -8.88 7.88 15.52
C ALA A 127 -9.24 7.20 14.18
N LEU A 128 -9.55 7.98 13.13
CA LEU A 128 -9.73 7.45 11.78
C LEU A 128 -8.47 6.73 11.30
N GLY A 129 -7.30 7.35 11.47
CA GLY A 129 -6.01 6.76 11.12
C GLY A 129 -5.74 5.45 11.83
N VAL A 130 -6.08 5.36 13.13
CA VAL A 130 -5.98 4.11 13.93
C VAL A 130 -6.77 2.97 13.29
N GLY A 131 -8.01 3.22 12.88
CA GLY A 131 -8.87 2.18 12.29
C GLY A 131 -8.42 1.75 10.88
N GLU A 132 -7.96 2.69 10.07
CA GLU A 132 -7.49 2.40 8.71
C GLU A 132 -6.13 1.67 8.71
N ALA A 133 -5.35 1.78 9.78
CA ALA A 133 -4.03 1.17 9.91
C ALA A 133 -4.03 -0.36 9.74
N VAL A 134 -5.15 -1.04 10.00
CA VAL A 134 -5.24 -2.50 9.89
C VAL A 134 -5.37 -3.00 8.44
N VAL A 135 -5.69 -2.14 7.45
CA VAL A 135 -6.06 -2.54 6.09
C VAL A 135 -4.96 -3.35 5.42
N TYR A 136 -3.78 -2.77 5.26
CA TYR A 136 -2.69 -3.44 4.53
C TYR A 136 -2.04 -4.60 5.29
N PRO A 137 -1.80 -4.52 6.62
CA PRO A 137 -1.34 -5.67 7.37
C PRO A 137 -2.31 -6.87 7.31
N SER A 138 -3.63 -6.61 7.37
CA SER A 138 -4.65 -7.65 7.22
C SER A 138 -4.65 -8.23 5.80
N SER A 139 -4.52 -7.37 4.78
CA SER A 139 -4.37 -7.80 3.39
C SER A 139 -3.18 -8.74 3.21
N ASN A 140 -2.02 -8.38 3.77
CA ASN A 140 -0.82 -9.21 3.68
C ASN A 140 -0.98 -10.55 4.41
N ARG A 141 -1.66 -10.55 5.55
CA ARG A 141 -2.00 -11.79 6.27
C ARG A 141 -2.92 -12.70 5.44
N LEU A 142 -3.89 -12.11 4.71
CA LEU A 142 -4.74 -12.84 3.77
C LEU A 142 -3.91 -13.43 2.63
N VAL A 143 -3.06 -12.63 1.98
CA VAL A 143 -2.18 -13.07 0.88
C VAL A 143 -1.30 -14.24 1.34
N ALA A 144 -0.73 -14.16 2.54
CA ALA A 144 0.08 -15.23 3.10
C ALA A 144 -0.69 -16.55 3.29
N ALA A 145 -2.00 -16.49 3.57
CA ALA A 145 -2.85 -17.67 3.81
C ALA A 145 -3.51 -18.24 2.55
N TRP A 146 -3.78 -17.40 1.53
CA TRP A 146 -4.59 -17.77 0.37
C TRP A 146 -3.81 -17.88 -0.94
N ILE A 147 -2.67 -17.21 -1.05
CA ILE A 147 -1.97 -17.06 -2.32
C ILE A 147 -0.69 -17.88 -2.34
N PRO A 148 -0.56 -18.82 -3.31
CA PRO A 148 0.69 -19.53 -3.54
C PRO A 148 1.87 -18.58 -3.67
N THR A 149 3.03 -18.97 -3.16
CA THR A 149 4.23 -18.12 -3.15
C THR A 149 4.58 -17.56 -4.53
N GLN A 150 4.33 -18.32 -5.59
CA GLN A 150 4.62 -17.95 -6.98
C GLN A 150 3.63 -16.94 -7.57
N GLU A 151 2.53 -16.63 -6.88
CA GLU A 151 1.47 -15.72 -7.32
C GLU A 151 1.37 -14.47 -6.42
N ARG A 152 2.15 -14.39 -5.34
CA ARG A 152 2.09 -13.31 -4.33
C ARG A 152 2.48 -11.95 -4.90
N GLY A 153 3.40 -11.92 -5.85
CA GLY A 153 3.84 -10.69 -6.50
C GLY A 153 2.69 -10.01 -7.24
N LEU A 154 2.03 -10.76 -8.12
CA LEU A 154 0.87 -10.27 -8.86
C LEU A 154 -0.29 -9.90 -7.92
N ALA A 155 -0.57 -10.73 -6.91
CA ALA A 155 -1.64 -10.47 -5.96
C ALA A 155 -1.44 -9.15 -5.20
N ASN A 156 -0.25 -8.94 -4.63
CA ASN A 156 0.09 -7.68 -3.97
C ASN A 156 0.10 -6.51 -4.96
N GLY A 157 0.64 -6.70 -6.16
CA GLY A 157 0.63 -5.70 -7.21
C GLY A 157 -0.78 -5.21 -7.55
N LEU A 158 -1.75 -6.12 -7.69
CA LEU A 158 -3.16 -5.79 -7.92
C LEU A 158 -3.79 -5.05 -6.74
N ILE A 159 -3.51 -5.47 -5.50
CA ILE A 159 -4.02 -4.77 -4.31
C ILE A 159 -3.52 -3.33 -4.29
N PHE A 160 -2.23 -3.11 -4.54
CA PHE A 160 -1.63 -1.77 -4.50
C PHE A 160 -1.88 -0.94 -5.75
N SER A 161 -2.35 -1.52 -6.87
CA SER A 161 -2.87 -0.74 -7.99
C SER A 161 -4.12 0.06 -7.58
N GLY A 162 -4.87 -0.41 -6.58
CA GLY A 162 -5.97 0.32 -5.96
C GLY A 162 -5.56 1.68 -5.39
N VAL A 163 -4.33 1.81 -4.87
CA VAL A 163 -3.78 3.09 -4.38
C VAL A 163 -3.79 4.14 -5.49
N GLY A 164 -3.20 3.81 -6.64
CA GLY A 164 -3.16 4.71 -7.79
C GLY A 164 -4.54 4.96 -8.39
N ALA A 165 -5.39 3.93 -8.48
CA ALA A 165 -6.75 4.06 -8.98
C ALA A 165 -7.60 4.97 -8.08
N GLY A 166 -7.59 4.76 -6.77
CA GLY A 166 -8.33 5.57 -5.81
C GLY A 166 -7.85 7.02 -5.75
N ALA A 167 -6.53 7.22 -5.63
CA ALA A 167 -5.94 8.56 -5.60
C ALA A 167 -6.16 9.33 -6.93
N GLY A 168 -6.12 8.65 -8.08
CA GLY A 168 -6.36 9.24 -9.37
C GLY A 168 -7.84 9.60 -9.62
N MET A 169 -8.78 8.81 -9.09
CA MET A 169 -10.22 9.07 -9.23
C MET A 169 -10.74 10.09 -8.22
N ALA A 170 -10.06 10.27 -7.09
CA ALA A 170 -10.55 11.14 -6.02
C ALA A 170 -10.76 12.60 -6.46
N PRO A 171 -9.83 13.29 -7.15
CA PRO A 171 -10.02 14.70 -7.49
C PRO A 171 -11.29 14.98 -8.29
N PRO A 172 -11.59 14.34 -9.42
CA PRO A 172 -12.80 14.64 -10.16
C PRO A 172 -14.07 14.27 -9.39
N LEU A 173 -14.10 13.14 -8.70
CA LEU A 173 -15.28 12.67 -7.98
C LEU A 173 -15.59 13.55 -6.76
N ILE A 174 -14.59 13.82 -5.94
CA ILE A 174 -14.76 14.61 -4.70
C ILE A 174 -15.07 16.07 -5.03
N THR A 175 -14.41 16.65 -6.04
CA THR A 175 -14.73 18.02 -6.48
C THR A 175 -16.16 18.13 -6.98
N PHE A 176 -16.64 17.16 -7.76
CA PHE A 176 -18.04 17.13 -8.20
C PHE A 176 -19.00 17.13 -7.01
N ILE A 177 -18.79 16.25 -6.04
CA ILE A 177 -19.64 16.16 -4.84
C ILE A 177 -19.58 17.47 -4.04
N LEU A 178 -18.38 18.02 -3.88
CA LEU A 178 -18.13 19.24 -3.10
C LEU A 178 -18.87 20.45 -3.70
N VAL A 179 -18.82 20.60 -5.02
CA VAL A 179 -19.48 21.72 -5.72
C VAL A 179 -21.00 21.59 -5.70
N GLN A 180 -21.54 20.37 -5.84
CA GLN A 180 -22.99 20.15 -5.93
C GLN A 180 -23.66 20.06 -4.55
N TYR A 181 -23.02 19.46 -3.56
CA TYR A 181 -23.65 19.07 -2.30
C TYR A 181 -22.90 19.60 -1.06
N GLY A 182 -21.70 20.16 -1.24
CA GLY A 182 -20.85 20.63 -0.17
C GLY A 182 -19.91 19.55 0.38
N TRP A 183 -18.88 20.00 1.11
CA TRP A 183 -17.79 19.14 1.54
C TRP A 183 -18.22 18.00 2.48
N ARG A 184 -19.24 18.16 3.31
CA ARG A 184 -19.74 17.13 4.23
C ARG A 184 -20.27 15.90 3.50
N TRP A 185 -20.93 16.10 2.37
CA TRP A 185 -21.44 15.00 1.56
C TRP A 185 -20.32 14.11 1.00
N ALA A 186 -19.16 14.68 0.71
CA ALA A 186 -18.01 13.89 0.29
C ALA A 186 -17.60 12.87 1.36
N PHE A 187 -17.63 13.24 2.64
CA PHE A 187 -17.34 12.34 3.74
C PHE A 187 -18.48 11.33 3.99
N TRP A 188 -19.74 11.74 3.91
CA TRP A 188 -20.88 10.82 4.05
C TRP A 188 -20.87 9.73 2.98
N ILE A 189 -20.62 10.09 1.72
CA ILE A 189 -20.53 9.14 0.61
C ILE A 189 -19.33 8.21 0.79
N SER A 190 -18.16 8.73 1.16
CA SER A 190 -16.97 7.91 1.44
C SER A 190 -17.22 6.93 2.59
N ALA A 191 -17.87 7.38 3.67
CA ALA A 191 -18.22 6.52 4.81
C ALA A 191 -19.18 5.39 4.40
N LEU A 192 -20.20 5.71 3.61
CA LEU A 192 -21.15 4.71 3.09
C LEU A 192 -20.43 3.68 2.19
N MET A 193 -19.55 4.15 1.31
CA MET A 193 -18.73 3.26 0.46
C MET A 193 -17.88 2.32 1.32
N GLY A 194 -17.20 2.84 2.35
CA GLY A 194 -16.41 2.05 3.28
C GLY A 194 -17.25 1.00 4.03
N LEU A 195 -18.44 1.38 4.50
CA LEU A 195 -19.35 0.47 5.21
C LEU A 195 -19.87 -0.65 4.29
N VAL A 196 -20.31 -0.32 3.08
CA VAL A 196 -20.81 -1.30 2.09
C VAL A 196 -19.70 -2.29 1.73
N VAL A 197 -18.50 -1.77 1.45
CA VAL A 197 -17.37 -2.62 1.09
C VAL A 197 -16.93 -3.51 2.24
N GLY A 198 -16.93 -3.00 3.47
CA GLY A 198 -16.65 -3.78 4.66
C GLY A 198 -17.69 -4.88 4.94
N ALA A 199 -18.96 -4.58 4.74
CA ALA A 199 -20.04 -5.56 4.86
C ALA A 199 -19.92 -6.69 3.83
N LEU A 200 -19.68 -6.33 2.56
CA LEU A 200 -19.47 -7.30 1.49
C LEU A 200 -18.19 -8.12 1.73
N TRP A 201 -17.12 -7.49 2.22
CA TRP A 201 -15.91 -8.20 2.65
C TRP A 201 -16.22 -9.27 3.70
N TYR A 202 -16.97 -8.92 4.74
CA TYR A 202 -17.34 -9.87 5.79
C TYR A 202 -18.12 -11.06 5.26
N LEU A 203 -18.99 -10.86 4.29
CA LEU A 203 -19.77 -11.93 3.68
C LEU A 203 -18.91 -12.83 2.79
N LEU A 204 -18.03 -12.22 1.98
CA LEU A 204 -17.22 -12.92 0.99
C LEU A 204 -15.98 -13.59 1.58
N ALA A 205 -15.27 -12.93 2.50
CA ALA A 205 -13.99 -13.42 2.97
C ALA A 205 -14.11 -14.57 3.99
N ARG A 206 -13.08 -15.43 3.98
CA ARG A 206 -12.81 -16.42 5.04
C ARG A 206 -11.33 -16.34 5.38
N ASP A 207 -10.97 -16.68 6.62
CA ASP A 207 -9.58 -16.61 7.07
C ASP A 207 -8.72 -17.72 6.45
N LYS A 208 -9.35 -18.87 6.17
CA LYS A 208 -8.68 -20.03 5.55
C LYS A 208 -9.43 -20.48 4.30
N PRO A 209 -8.69 -20.99 3.27
CA PRO A 209 -9.31 -21.52 2.05
C PRO A 209 -10.29 -22.67 2.29
N GLU A 210 -10.02 -23.52 3.29
CA GLU A 210 -10.85 -24.67 3.65
C GLU A 210 -12.23 -24.28 4.16
N GLU A 211 -12.37 -23.09 4.73
CA GLU A 211 -13.61 -22.59 5.33
C GLU A 211 -14.55 -21.98 4.26
N HIS A 212 -14.09 -21.85 3.01
CA HIS A 212 -14.83 -21.13 1.98
C HIS A 212 -15.59 -22.09 1.06
N SER A 213 -16.93 -22.02 1.08
CA SER A 213 -17.82 -22.94 0.35
C SER A 213 -17.65 -22.92 -1.18
N TRP A 214 -17.14 -21.84 -1.75
CA TRP A 214 -16.93 -21.72 -3.21
C TRP A 214 -15.58 -22.27 -3.66
N VAL A 215 -14.67 -22.60 -2.75
CA VAL A 215 -13.36 -23.16 -3.09
C VAL A 215 -13.53 -24.62 -3.47
N LYS A 216 -13.25 -24.93 -4.73
CA LYS A 216 -13.27 -26.29 -5.25
C LYS A 216 -12.04 -27.09 -4.80
N PRO A 217 -12.12 -28.43 -4.70
CA PRO A 217 -11.00 -29.26 -4.28
C PRO A 217 -9.71 -29.03 -5.07
N ALA A 218 -9.82 -28.78 -6.39
CA ALA A 218 -8.68 -28.51 -7.25
C ALA A 218 -8.01 -27.17 -6.93
N GLU A 219 -8.78 -26.11 -6.59
CA GLU A 219 -8.24 -24.84 -6.16
C GLU A 219 -7.57 -24.95 -4.79
N LEU A 220 -8.21 -25.68 -3.86
CA LEU A 220 -7.65 -25.93 -2.52
C LEU A 220 -6.32 -26.67 -2.61
N ALA A 221 -6.24 -27.71 -3.44
CA ALA A 221 -5.01 -28.45 -3.68
C ALA A 221 -3.91 -27.55 -4.26
N HIS A 222 -4.24 -26.71 -5.23
CA HIS A 222 -3.31 -25.75 -5.82
C HIS A 222 -2.80 -24.73 -4.77
N ILE A 223 -3.69 -24.18 -3.94
CA ILE A 223 -3.31 -23.25 -2.88
C ILE A 223 -2.35 -23.96 -1.90
N LYS A 224 -2.75 -25.12 -1.38
CA LYS A 224 -1.93 -25.88 -0.40
C LYS A 224 -0.56 -26.29 -0.94
N ALA A 225 -0.49 -26.73 -2.18
CA ALA A 225 0.79 -27.10 -2.82
C ALA A 225 1.74 -25.91 -2.99
N GLY A 226 1.19 -24.69 -3.16
CA GLY A 226 1.99 -23.47 -3.33
C GLY A 226 2.28 -22.70 -2.05
N LEU A 227 1.69 -23.08 -0.92
CA LEU A 227 2.02 -22.48 0.38
C LEU A 227 3.27 -23.14 0.95
N PRO A 228 4.11 -22.40 1.73
CA PRO A 228 5.19 -22.99 2.47
C PRO A 228 4.67 -24.10 3.39
N GLN A 229 5.36 -25.24 3.44
CA GLN A 229 5.03 -26.31 4.40
C GLN A 229 5.22 -25.75 5.82
N SER A 230 4.12 -25.32 6.43
CA SER A 230 4.15 -24.74 7.75
C SER A 230 4.09 -25.85 8.80
N GLN A 231 5.17 -26.07 9.49
CA GLN A 231 5.07 -26.50 10.88
C GLN A 231 4.23 -25.46 11.62
N VAL A 232 3.44 -25.89 12.61
CA VAL A 232 2.58 -24.99 13.42
C VAL A 232 3.49 -23.99 14.15
N GLN A 233 3.80 -22.88 13.47
CA GLN A 233 4.64 -21.84 14.04
C GLN A 233 3.84 -20.99 15.03
N LYS A 234 4.37 -20.82 16.23
CA LYS A 234 3.88 -19.83 17.18
C LYS A 234 4.03 -18.43 16.57
N PRO A 235 3.16 -17.46 16.92
CA PRO A 235 3.37 -16.08 16.50
C PRO A 235 4.74 -15.58 16.92
N LEU A 236 5.45 -14.86 16.02
CA LEU A 236 6.76 -14.30 16.29
C LEU A 236 6.71 -13.32 17.46
N ALA A 237 7.72 -13.36 18.32
CA ALA A 237 7.90 -12.37 19.38
C ALA A 237 8.30 -11.01 18.76
N TRP A 238 7.96 -9.92 19.42
CA TRP A 238 8.37 -8.58 18.95
C TRP A 238 9.89 -8.43 18.91
N GLY A 239 10.61 -9.04 19.87
CA GLY A 239 12.08 -9.04 19.88
C GLY A 239 12.68 -9.65 18.61
N THR A 240 12.15 -10.79 18.18
CA THR A 240 12.55 -11.45 16.91
C THR A 240 12.28 -10.57 15.70
N ILE A 241 11.10 -9.90 15.66
CA ILE A 241 10.73 -9.04 14.53
C ILE A 241 11.67 -7.84 14.42
N PHE A 242 11.90 -7.11 15.53
CA PHE A 242 12.74 -5.92 15.55
C PHE A 242 14.25 -6.26 15.54
N GLY A 243 14.65 -7.45 15.95
CA GLY A 243 16.04 -7.93 15.89
C GLY A 243 16.46 -8.46 14.51
N SER A 244 15.51 -8.78 13.65
CA SER A 244 15.80 -9.40 12.35
C SER A 244 16.42 -8.40 11.37
N LYS A 245 17.61 -8.75 10.85
CA LYS A 245 18.29 -7.98 9.80
C LYS A 245 17.45 -7.86 8.53
N ASN A 246 16.70 -8.90 8.16
CA ASN A 246 15.78 -8.88 7.04
C ASN A 246 14.68 -7.82 7.23
N VAL A 247 14.04 -7.80 8.40
CA VAL A 247 12.96 -6.86 8.71
C VAL A 247 13.48 -5.43 8.78
N LEU A 248 14.63 -5.21 9.41
CA LEU A 248 15.25 -3.88 9.48
C LEU A 248 15.64 -3.35 8.09
N ALA A 249 16.27 -4.19 7.26
CA ALA A 249 16.68 -3.80 5.91
C ALA A 249 15.48 -3.48 5.01
N ILE A 250 14.44 -4.32 5.03
CA ILE A 250 13.23 -4.07 4.24
C ILE A 250 12.47 -2.84 4.75
N SER A 251 12.44 -2.59 6.07
CA SER A 251 11.82 -1.41 6.68
C SER A 251 12.57 -0.13 6.33
N LEU A 252 13.91 -0.16 6.32
CA LEU A 252 14.74 0.95 5.86
C LEU A 252 14.50 1.25 4.38
N SER A 253 14.49 0.23 3.53
CA SER A 253 14.18 0.40 2.12
C SER A 253 12.78 0.98 1.92
N TYR A 254 11.81 0.52 2.71
CA TYR A 254 10.42 1.00 2.59
C TYR A 254 10.24 2.41 3.17
N PHE A 255 11.07 2.83 4.13
CA PHE A 255 11.19 4.22 4.54
C PHE A 255 11.65 5.10 3.37
N CYS A 256 12.72 4.68 2.66
CA CYS A 256 13.21 5.39 1.48
C CYS A 256 12.15 5.46 0.38
N TYR A 257 11.45 4.35 0.15
CA TYR A 257 10.30 4.28 -0.76
C TYR A 257 9.22 5.29 -0.38
N GLY A 258 8.82 5.32 0.89
CA GLY A 258 7.82 6.25 1.42
C GLY A 258 8.22 7.71 1.25
N TYR A 259 9.49 8.03 1.52
CA TYR A 259 10.01 9.37 1.28
C TYR A 259 9.75 9.83 -0.16
N VAL A 260 10.06 8.99 -1.14
CA VAL A 260 9.86 9.32 -2.56
C VAL A 260 8.39 9.36 -2.94
N ALA A 261 7.60 8.38 -2.53
CA ALA A 261 6.18 8.30 -2.86
C ALA A 261 5.41 9.53 -2.38
N TYR A 262 5.70 10.01 -1.17
CA TYR A 262 5.03 11.17 -0.60
C TYR A 262 5.39 12.49 -1.27
N ILE A 263 6.50 12.61 -2.01
CA ILE A 263 6.74 13.77 -2.88
C ILE A 263 5.62 13.89 -3.91
N PHE A 264 5.21 12.78 -4.52
CA PHE A 264 4.13 12.77 -5.50
C PHE A 264 2.76 13.05 -4.88
N PHE A 265 2.48 12.52 -3.68
CA PHE A 265 1.21 12.75 -3.00
C PHE A 265 1.05 14.17 -2.46
N ALA A 266 2.13 14.79 -1.96
CA ALA A 266 2.04 16.07 -1.25
C ALA A 266 2.50 17.27 -2.08
N TRP A 267 3.55 17.13 -2.88
CA TRP A 267 4.27 18.27 -3.43
C TRP A 267 4.28 18.36 -4.95
N PHE A 268 3.97 17.28 -5.65
CA PHE A 268 4.10 17.24 -7.11
C PHE A 268 3.16 18.23 -7.82
N PHE A 269 1.91 18.32 -7.39
CA PHE A 269 0.95 19.29 -7.95
C PHE A 269 1.44 20.73 -7.75
N ILE A 270 1.89 21.05 -6.54
CA ILE A 270 2.43 22.38 -6.20
C ILE A 270 3.66 22.70 -7.05
N TYR A 271 4.53 21.73 -7.26
CA TYR A 271 5.69 21.87 -8.13
C TYR A 271 5.26 22.21 -9.57
N LEU A 272 4.26 21.53 -10.11
CA LEU A 272 3.78 21.79 -11.48
C LEU A 272 3.15 23.18 -11.63
N SER A 273 2.28 23.57 -10.72
CA SER A 273 1.54 24.82 -10.78
C SER A 273 2.41 26.04 -10.43
N ASN A 274 3.10 26.00 -9.29
CA ASN A 274 3.75 27.18 -8.73
C ASN A 274 5.20 27.35 -9.24
N VAL A 275 5.86 26.26 -9.65
CA VAL A 275 7.27 26.30 -10.04
C VAL A 275 7.45 26.17 -11.55
N ARG A 276 6.68 25.26 -12.15
CA ARG A 276 6.76 25.01 -13.59
C ARG A 276 5.80 25.86 -14.41
N GLY A 277 4.93 26.64 -13.74
CA GLY A 277 4.05 27.61 -14.39
C GLY A 277 2.94 27.00 -15.24
N LEU A 278 2.58 25.71 -14.99
CA LEU A 278 1.42 25.12 -15.65
C LEU A 278 0.13 25.72 -15.07
N ASP A 279 -0.82 26.03 -15.93
CA ASP A 279 -2.17 26.44 -15.51
C ASP A 279 -2.84 25.32 -14.69
N LEU A 280 -3.89 25.68 -13.95
CA LEU A 280 -4.58 24.76 -13.04
C LEU A 280 -5.09 23.51 -13.75
N LYS A 281 -5.63 23.65 -14.96
CA LYS A 281 -6.16 22.54 -15.76
C LYS A 281 -5.04 21.59 -16.19
N SER A 282 -3.96 22.12 -16.74
CA SER A 282 -2.80 21.33 -17.13
C SER A 282 -2.12 20.68 -15.93
N SER A 283 -1.97 21.40 -14.82
CA SER A 283 -1.42 20.83 -13.56
C SER A 283 -2.26 19.67 -13.05
N SER A 284 -3.58 19.71 -13.19
CA SER A 284 -4.46 18.61 -12.83
C SER A 284 -4.23 17.37 -13.71
N TYR A 285 -4.18 17.54 -15.04
CA TYR A 285 -3.95 16.42 -15.96
C TYR A 285 -2.55 15.78 -15.79
N TYR A 286 -1.52 16.62 -15.76
CA TYR A 286 -0.15 16.11 -15.58
C TYR A 286 0.08 15.60 -14.16
N GLY A 287 -0.62 16.15 -13.16
CA GLY A 287 -0.61 15.69 -11.77
C GLY A 287 -1.20 14.30 -11.56
N MET A 288 -2.07 13.81 -12.47
CA MET A 288 -2.61 12.44 -12.42
C MET A 288 -1.60 11.39 -12.94
N LEU A 289 -0.64 11.78 -13.79
CA LEU A 289 0.26 10.83 -14.46
C LEU A 289 1.03 9.91 -13.49
N PRO A 290 1.61 10.39 -12.37
CA PRO A 290 2.24 9.51 -11.40
C PRO A 290 1.28 8.44 -10.86
N PHE A 291 0.04 8.79 -10.56
CA PHE A 291 -0.96 7.87 -9.99
C PHE A 291 -1.41 6.82 -11.01
N ILE A 292 -1.56 7.19 -12.27
CA ILE A 292 -1.82 6.26 -13.38
C ILE A 292 -0.63 5.31 -13.54
N ALA A 293 0.59 5.84 -13.55
CA ALA A 293 1.80 5.02 -13.61
C ALA A 293 1.90 4.05 -12.42
N MET A 294 1.59 4.50 -11.20
CA MET A 294 1.53 3.66 -9.99
C MET A 294 0.51 2.52 -10.15
N ALA A 295 -0.70 2.83 -10.64
CA ALA A 295 -1.77 1.83 -10.82
C ALA A 295 -1.38 0.73 -11.82
N ILE A 296 -0.67 1.09 -12.89
CA ILE A 296 -0.24 0.15 -13.94
C ILE A 296 1.04 -0.60 -13.53
N CYS A 297 2.02 0.09 -12.99
CA CYS A 297 3.34 -0.49 -12.70
C CYS A 297 3.32 -1.43 -11.50
N SER A 298 2.43 -1.22 -10.51
CA SER A 298 2.34 -2.10 -9.35
C SER A 298 2.02 -3.57 -9.71
N PRO A 299 0.94 -3.88 -10.46
CA PRO A 299 0.68 -5.26 -10.88
C PRO A 299 1.72 -5.78 -11.89
N LEU A 300 2.24 -4.90 -12.76
CA LEU A 300 3.29 -5.27 -13.72
C LEU A 300 4.55 -5.75 -13.00
N GLY A 301 5.04 -5.00 -12.01
CA GLY A 301 6.20 -5.37 -11.20
C GLY A 301 5.98 -6.68 -10.45
N GLY A 302 4.77 -6.88 -9.90
CA GLY A 302 4.37 -8.11 -9.25
C GLY A 302 4.39 -9.31 -10.18
N TRP A 303 3.80 -9.18 -11.36
CA TRP A 303 3.78 -10.22 -12.39
C TRP A 303 5.18 -10.59 -12.87
N VAL A 304 6.01 -9.58 -13.19
CA VAL A 304 7.41 -9.80 -13.59
C VAL A 304 8.19 -10.51 -12.49
N SER A 305 8.00 -10.10 -11.23
CA SER A 305 8.62 -10.76 -10.07
C SER A 305 8.21 -12.24 -9.94
N ASP A 306 6.94 -12.56 -10.15
CA ASP A 306 6.46 -13.95 -10.08
C ASP A 306 6.98 -14.81 -11.23
N VAL A 307 7.04 -14.26 -12.45
CA VAL A 307 7.59 -14.96 -13.64
C VAL A 307 9.09 -15.23 -13.47
N LEU A 308 9.87 -14.22 -13.06
CA LEU A 308 11.30 -14.37 -12.84
C LEU A 308 11.59 -15.30 -11.65
N GLY A 309 10.71 -15.32 -10.63
CA GLY A 309 10.84 -16.19 -9.48
C GLY A 309 10.81 -17.68 -9.82
N LYS A 310 10.03 -18.06 -10.85
CA LYS A 310 9.98 -19.43 -11.36
C LYS A 310 11.27 -19.86 -12.07
N ARG A 311 12.01 -18.89 -12.65
CA ARG A 311 13.20 -19.18 -13.47
C ARG A 311 14.51 -18.96 -12.71
N PHE A 312 14.61 -17.94 -11.90
CA PHE A 312 15.86 -17.49 -11.26
C PHE A 312 15.82 -17.56 -9.72
N GLY A 313 14.73 -18.05 -9.14
CA GLY A 313 14.55 -18.14 -7.70
C GLY A 313 14.09 -16.83 -7.03
N LYS A 314 13.61 -16.98 -5.79
CA LYS A 314 12.94 -15.88 -5.06
C LYS A 314 13.84 -14.67 -4.80
N ARG A 315 15.11 -14.87 -4.45
CA ARG A 315 16.03 -13.78 -4.10
C ARG A 315 16.25 -12.84 -5.28
N ILE A 316 16.60 -13.38 -6.45
CA ILE A 316 16.81 -12.58 -7.66
C ILE A 316 15.50 -11.90 -8.07
N ALA A 317 14.40 -12.63 -8.07
CA ALA A 317 13.11 -12.11 -8.50
C ALA A 317 12.53 -11.03 -7.59
N ARG A 318 12.59 -11.20 -6.27
CA ARG A 318 12.04 -10.21 -5.31
C ARG A 318 13.03 -9.06 -5.09
N CYS A 319 14.26 -9.37 -4.64
CA CYS A 319 15.24 -8.35 -4.26
C CYS A 319 15.83 -7.66 -5.49
N GLY A 320 16.13 -8.40 -6.56
CA GLY A 320 16.71 -7.83 -7.79
C GLY A 320 15.75 -6.85 -8.49
N ILE A 321 14.47 -7.23 -8.64
CA ILE A 321 13.46 -6.32 -9.23
C ILE A 321 13.27 -5.10 -8.35
N ALA A 322 13.12 -5.27 -7.02
CA ALA A 322 12.94 -4.15 -6.13
C ALA A 322 14.10 -3.17 -6.20
N ALA A 323 15.33 -3.66 -6.09
CA ALA A 323 16.53 -2.82 -6.17
C ALA A 323 16.63 -2.11 -7.54
N ALA A 324 16.48 -2.83 -8.65
CA ALA A 324 16.55 -2.27 -10.00
C ALA A 324 15.46 -1.21 -10.23
N SER A 325 14.23 -1.48 -9.79
CA SER A 325 13.10 -0.55 -9.95
C SER A 325 13.30 0.73 -9.13
N ILE A 326 13.81 0.63 -7.90
CA ILE A 326 14.10 1.80 -7.06
C ILE A 326 15.27 2.61 -7.65
N LEU A 327 16.31 1.96 -8.19
CA LEU A 327 17.40 2.65 -8.90
C LEU A 327 16.91 3.33 -10.17
N LEU A 328 16.02 2.70 -10.92
CA LEU A 328 15.40 3.31 -12.09
C LEU A 328 14.58 4.55 -11.70
N SER A 329 13.85 4.49 -10.58
CA SER A 329 13.16 5.65 -10.02
C SER A 329 14.14 6.78 -9.68
N ALA A 330 15.29 6.47 -9.07
CA ALA A 330 16.33 7.46 -8.78
C ALA A 330 16.81 8.20 -10.03
N VAL A 331 17.01 7.48 -11.14
CA VAL A 331 17.40 8.08 -12.42
C VAL A 331 16.35 9.06 -12.92
N PHE A 332 15.08 8.66 -12.95
CA PHE A 332 14.00 9.54 -13.38
C PHE A 332 13.83 10.76 -12.47
N LEU A 333 13.97 10.59 -11.14
CA LEU A 333 13.92 11.69 -10.18
C LEU A 333 15.04 12.71 -10.40
N ALA A 334 16.24 12.25 -10.71
CA ALA A 334 17.39 13.13 -11.02
C ALA A 334 17.22 13.84 -12.37
N MET A 335 16.57 13.21 -13.34
CA MET A 335 16.34 13.80 -14.68
C MET A 335 15.20 14.83 -14.69
N GLY A 336 14.20 14.68 -13.82
CA GLY A 336 13.01 15.55 -13.80
C GLY A 336 13.31 17.05 -13.71
N PRO A 337 14.13 17.51 -12.76
CA PRO A 337 14.49 18.92 -12.62
C PRO A 337 15.27 19.49 -13.81
N VAL A 338 16.04 18.65 -14.53
CA VAL A 338 16.88 19.05 -15.67
C VAL A 338 16.04 19.32 -16.93
N ALA A 339 14.86 18.71 -17.04
CA ALA A 339 13.97 18.92 -18.17
C ALA A 339 13.46 20.37 -18.19
N HIS A 340 13.72 21.11 -19.26
CA HIS A 340 13.29 22.51 -19.39
C HIS A 340 11.77 22.66 -19.57
N ASP A 341 11.17 21.82 -20.41
CA ASP A 341 9.73 21.83 -20.63
C ASP A 341 8.98 21.19 -19.44
N ALA A 342 7.97 21.88 -18.94
CA ALA A 342 7.18 21.44 -17.77
C ALA A 342 6.42 20.13 -18.02
N ARG A 343 5.98 19.88 -19.26
CA ARG A 343 5.23 18.67 -19.64
C ARG A 343 6.20 17.48 -19.69
N ILE A 344 7.38 17.67 -20.26
CA ILE A 344 8.44 16.64 -20.29
C ILE A 344 8.87 16.31 -18.86
N ALA A 345 9.12 17.33 -18.02
CA ALA A 345 9.44 17.12 -16.61
C ALA A 345 8.36 16.29 -15.88
N SER A 346 7.09 16.58 -16.15
CA SER A 346 5.97 15.84 -15.56
C SER A 346 5.95 14.37 -15.98
N ILE A 347 6.18 14.09 -17.27
CA ILE A 347 6.20 12.71 -17.80
C ILE A 347 7.41 11.94 -17.23
N VAL A 348 8.58 12.56 -17.17
CA VAL A 348 9.81 11.96 -16.62
C VAL A 348 9.61 11.62 -15.15
N LEU A 349 9.09 12.57 -14.35
CA LEU A 349 8.82 12.33 -12.93
C LEU A 349 7.73 11.29 -12.71
N ALA A 350 6.68 11.25 -13.56
CA ALA A 350 5.68 10.18 -13.52
C ALA A 350 6.29 8.81 -13.83
N GLY A 351 7.27 8.75 -14.76
CA GLY A 351 8.08 7.56 -14.98
C GLY A 351 8.83 7.11 -13.72
N GLY A 352 9.34 8.06 -12.94
CA GLY A 352 9.96 7.80 -11.63
C GLY A 352 9.00 7.18 -10.63
N ALA A 353 7.77 7.70 -10.56
CA ALA A 353 6.72 7.12 -9.72
C ALA A 353 6.33 5.71 -10.17
N GLY A 354 6.17 5.50 -11.46
CA GLY A 354 5.90 4.17 -12.03
C GLY A 354 7.02 3.18 -11.73
N ALA A 355 8.28 3.58 -11.95
CA ALA A 355 9.45 2.76 -11.63
C ALA A 355 9.49 2.39 -10.14
N LEU A 356 9.20 3.34 -9.23
CA LEU A 356 9.12 3.07 -7.81
C LEU A 356 8.07 1.98 -7.50
N TYR A 357 6.88 2.08 -8.11
CA TYR A 357 5.77 1.16 -7.89
C TYR A 357 5.95 -0.23 -8.51
N LEU A 358 6.89 -0.41 -9.46
CA LEU A 358 7.32 -1.75 -9.87
C LEU A 358 7.90 -2.56 -8.69
N SER A 359 8.50 -1.89 -7.69
CA SER A 359 9.05 -2.55 -6.50
C SER A 359 7.99 -2.84 -5.42
N GLN A 360 6.81 -2.21 -5.48
CA GLN A 360 5.80 -2.23 -4.42
C GLN A 360 5.43 -3.63 -3.96
N SER A 361 5.15 -4.52 -4.90
CA SER A 361 4.72 -5.89 -4.61
C SER A 361 5.81 -6.73 -3.94
N ALA A 362 7.08 -6.44 -4.20
CA ALA A 362 8.20 -7.17 -3.63
C ALA A 362 8.28 -6.99 -2.11
N PHE A 363 8.06 -5.78 -1.59
CA PHE A 363 8.04 -5.50 -0.15
C PHE A 363 7.04 -6.40 0.59
N TRP A 364 5.82 -6.45 0.08
CA TRP A 364 4.72 -7.20 0.71
C TRP A 364 4.84 -8.72 0.50
N SER A 365 5.34 -9.13 -0.66
CA SER A 365 5.58 -10.54 -0.94
C SER A 365 6.68 -11.11 -0.06
N VAL A 366 7.79 -10.38 0.14
CA VAL A 366 8.89 -10.81 1.01
C VAL A 366 8.43 -10.92 2.46
N THR A 367 7.66 -9.95 2.99
CA THR A 367 7.13 -10.06 4.36
C THR A 367 6.21 -11.25 4.54
N SER A 368 5.38 -11.59 3.53
CA SER A 368 4.56 -12.81 3.53
C SER A 368 5.41 -14.08 3.43
N ASP A 369 6.52 -14.04 2.67
CA ASP A 369 7.38 -15.20 2.44
C ASP A 369 8.20 -15.56 3.69
N ILE A 370 8.72 -14.56 4.43
CA ILE A 370 9.58 -14.78 5.61
C ILE A 370 8.82 -14.94 6.92
N ALA A 371 7.62 -14.40 7.05
CA ALA A 371 6.91 -14.30 8.32
C ALA A 371 5.73 -15.28 8.48
N GLY A 372 5.26 -15.91 7.41
CA GLY A 372 4.15 -16.88 7.45
C GLY A 372 2.92 -16.39 8.23
N ARG A 373 2.65 -16.96 9.40
CA ARG A 373 1.52 -16.58 10.27
C ARG A 373 1.63 -15.18 10.87
N SER A 374 2.84 -14.62 10.93
CA SER A 374 3.11 -13.27 11.46
C SER A 374 3.27 -12.23 10.36
N ALA A 375 2.79 -12.52 9.13
CA ALA A 375 2.90 -11.62 7.98
C ALA A 375 2.27 -10.25 8.24
N GLY A 376 1.16 -10.18 8.98
CA GLY A 376 0.54 -8.94 9.39
C GLY A 376 1.43 -8.11 10.32
N SER A 377 2.02 -8.74 11.35
CA SER A 377 2.93 -8.05 12.30
C SER A 377 4.16 -7.51 11.59
N VAL A 378 4.82 -8.34 10.77
CA VAL A 378 6.05 -7.96 10.06
C VAL A 378 5.79 -6.89 9.02
N SER A 379 4.73 -7.02 8.22
CA SER A 379 4.37 -5.98 7.25
C SER A 379 3.90 -4.69 7.92
N GLY A 380 3.28 -4.78 9.10
CA GLY A 380 2.95 -3.61 9.90
C GLY A 380 4.18 -2.81 10.32
N VAL A 381 5.23 -3.49 10.83
CA VAL A 381 6.51 -2.86 11.16
C VAL A 381 7.17 -2.24 9.92
N MET A 382 7.22 -2.98 8.83
CA MET A 382 7.75 -2.46 7.56
C MET A 382 6.99 -1.19 7.12
N ASN A 383 5.65 -1.20 7.18
CA ASN A 383 4.83 -0.07 6.72
C ASN A 383 4.90 1.15 7.66
N MET A 384 5.20 0.97 8.95
CA MET A 384 5.58 2.10 9.82
C MET A 384 6.77 2.86 9.22
N GLY A 385 7.80 2.14 8.72
CA GLY A 385 8.93 2.76 8.03
C GLY A 385 8.49 3.64 6.86
N ASN A 386 7.63 3.13 5.98
CA ASN A 386 7.08 3.89 4.85
C ASN A 386 6.38 5.20 5.29
N GLN A 387 5.53 5.12 6.32
CA GLN A 387 4.82 6.31 6.82
C GLN A 387 5.78 7.34 7.44
N MET A 388 6.81 6.88 8.16
CA MET A 388 7.84 7.76 8.69
C MET A 388 8.63 8.45 7.57
N GLY A 389 8.93 7.76 6.47
CA GLY A 389 9.48 8.36 5.26
C GLY A 389 8.61 9.51 4.73
N GLY A 390 7.29 9.28 4.66
CA GLY A 390 6.31 10.29 4.28
C GLY A 390 6.28 11.52 5.20
N VAL A 391 6.34 11.31 6.52
CA VAL A 391 6.40 12.41 7.50
C VAL A 391 7.65 13.28 7.28
N VAL A 392 8.80 12.65 7.08
CA VAL A 392 10.05 13.37 6.81
C VAL A 392 9.95 14.16 5.51
N THR A 393 9.41 13.57 4.45
CA THR A 393 9.19 14.26 3.16
C THR A 393 8.31 15.48 3.29
N ALA A 394 7.21 15.38 4.03
CA ALA A 394 6.26 16.49 4.18
C ALA A 394 6.92 17.74 4.76
N SER A 395 7.87 17.59 5.67
CA SER A 395 8.58 18.70 6.33
C SER A 395 9.86 19.09 5.60
N LEU A 396 10.65 18.13 5.12
CA LEU A 396 11.96 18.38 4.55
C LEU A 396 11.89 18.94 3.12
N THR A 397 10.93 18.50 2.31
CA THR A 397 10.79 18.98 0.92
C THR A 397 10.61 20.48 0.80
N PRO A 398 9.66 21.14 1.51
CA PRO A 398 9.50 22.59 1.44
C PRO A 398 10.68 23.35 2.03
N PHE A 399 11.34 22.81 3.06
CA PHE A 399 12.56 23.41 3.62
C PHE A 399 13.69 23.44 2.57
N LEU A 400 13.96 22.32 1.92
CA LEU A 400 14.98 22.22 0.86
C LEU A 400 14.63 23.12 -0.33
N ALA A 401 13.37 23.11 -0.76
CA ALA A 401 12.91 23.92 -1.88
C ALA A 401 13.07 25.43 -1.60
N LYS A 402 12.80 25.88 -0.38
CA LYS A 402 12.93 27.27 0.03
C LYS A 402 14.40 27.75 0.05
N HIS A 403 15.33 26.92 0.52
CA HIS A 403 16.71 27.33 0.76
C HIS A 403 17.64 27.03 -0.43
N PHE A 404 17.35 26.00 -1.21
CA PHE A 404 18.23 25.48 -2.26
C PHE A 404 17.56 25.34 -3.64
N GLY A 405 16.28 25.72 -3.73
CA GLY A 405 15.50 25.57 -4.96
C GLY A 405 14.85 24.20 -5.14
N TRP A 406 13.82 24.16 -5.98
CA TRP A 406 12.95 22.98 -6.16
C TRP A 406 13.61 21.78 -6.84
N GLY A 407 14.78 21.91 -7.45
CA GLY A 407 15.53 20.77 -7.98
C GLY A 407 16.11 19.88 -6.87
N VAL A 408 16.55 20.50 -5.76
CA VAL A 408 17.26 19.81 -4.68
C VAL A 408 16.41 18.72 -3.98
N PRO A 409 15.11 18.91 -3.68
CA PRO A 409 14.25 17.85 -3.17
C PRO A 409 14.25 16.58 -4.00
N PHE A 410 14.27 16.68 -5.34
CA PHE A 410 14.30 15.52 -6.23
C PHE A 410 15.66 14.84 -6.26
N TYR A 411 16.77 15.60 -6.16
CA TYR A 411 18.11 15.01 -6.05
C TYR A 411 18.31 14.29 -4.72
N VAL A 412 17.78 14.86 -3.61
CA VAL A 412 17.78 14.20 -2.30
C VAL A 412 16.93 12.92 -2.36
N ALA A 413 15.76 12.95 -3.00
CA ALA A 413 14.94 11.78 -3.19
C ALA A 413 15.63 10.69 -4.02
N ALA A 414 16.37 11.09 -5.07
CA ALA A 414 17.18 10.16 -5.87
C ALA A 414 18.28 9.52 -5.02
N ALA A 415 19.00 10.29 -4.20
CA ALA A 415 20.02 9.76 -3.29
C ALA A 415 19.45 8.80 -2.24
N ILE A 416 18.30 9.15 -1.63
CA ILE A 416 17.58 8.29 -0.69
C ILE A 416 17.11 6.99 -1.39
N SER A 417 16.66 7.07 -2.66
CA SER A 417 16.31 5.88 -3.44
C SER A 417 17.50 4.93 -3.60
N VAL A 418 18.70 5.44 -3.82
CA VAL A 418 19.92 4.61 -3.91
C VAL A 418 20.15 3.87 -2.58
N VAL A 419 20.01 4.56 -1.44
CA VAL A 419 20.11 3.92 -0.12
C VAL A 419 19.05 2.82 0.02
N GLY A 420 17.80 3.09 -0.37
CA GLY A 420 16.71 2.11 -0.37
C GLY A 420 17.00 0.89 -1.24
N ALA A 421 17.58 1.08 -2.41
CA ALA A 421 17.96 -0.01 -3.31
C ALA A 421 19.10 -0.87 -2.71
N LEU A 422 20.12 -0.24 -2.11
CA LEU A 422 21.23 -0.93 -1.46
C LEU A 422 20.78 -1.77 -0.26
N ALA A 423 19.75 -1.34 0.47
CA ALA A 423 19.20 -2.10 1.59
C ALA A 423 18.67 -3.48 1.15
N TRP A 424 18.22 -3.65 -0.10
CA TRP A 424 17.78 -4.94 -0.65
C TRP A 424 18.90 -5.98 -0.77
N LEU A 425 20.16 -5.56 -0.78
CA LEU A 425 21.30 -6.50 -0.79
C LEU A 425 21.39 -7.30 0.51
N ALA A 426 20.91 -6.73 1.61
CA ALA A 426 20.87 -7.39 2.92
C ALA A 426 19.63 -8.27 3.13
N VAL A 427 18.65 -8.25 2.21
CA VAL A 427 17.40 -9.01 2.33
C VAL A 427 17.56 -10.40 1.72
N ASP A 428 17.18 -11.43 2.48
CA ASP A 428 17.14 -12.82 2.02
C ASP A 428 15.72 -13.39 2.22
N PRO A 429 14.91 -13.46 1.15
CA PRO A 429 13.54 -13.95 1.22
C PRO A 429 13.42 -15.46 1.39
N SER A 430 14.54 -16.20 1.39
CA SER A 430 14.57 -17.65 1.59
C SER A 430 14.64 -18.03 3.06
N LYS A 431 15.02 -17.09 3.93
CA LYS A 431 15.15 -17.33 5.37
C LYS A 431 13.85 -16.99 6.08
N ASN A 432 13.19 -18.01 6.60
CA ASN A 432 12.01 -17.83 7.44
C ASN A 432 12.44 -17.31 8.81
N LEU A 433 11.65 -16.38 9.36
CA LEU A 433 11.83 -15.91 10.73
C LEU A 433 11.34 -16.97 11.72
N THR A 434 12.16 -17.28 12.71
CA THR A 434 11.84 -18.19 13.82
C THR A 434 12.07 -17.48 15.15
N ASN A 435 11.44 -17.96 16.22
CA ASN A 435 11.66 -17.37 17.56
C ASN A 435 13.03 -17.79 18.18
N GLU A 436 13.81 -18.57 17.45
CA GLU A 436 15.16 -19.02 17.85
C GLU A 436 16.26 -18.13 17.25
N ASP A 437 15.88 -17.22 16.33
CA ASP A 437 16.75 -16.18 15.78
C ASP A 437 16.78 -14.93 16.69
#